data_acc939e2df181838adf4947d568cbc57
#
_entry.id   acc939e2df181838adf4947d568cbc57
#
_cell.length_a   1.000
_cell.length_b   1.000
_cell.length_c   1.000
_cell.angle_alpha   90.00
_cell.angle_beta   90.00
_cell.angle_gamma   90.00
#
_symmetry.space_group_name_H-M   'P 1'
#
loop_
_entity.id
_entity.type
_entity.pdbx_description
1 polymer ?
#
loop_
_entity_poly.entity_id
_entity_poly.type
_entity_poly.pdbx_seq_one_letter_code
_entity_poly.pdbx_strand_id
1 'polypeptide(L)'
;MTDIQNIRNFSIIAHIDHGKSTLADRLIQSCDGLSEREMKEQVLDTMDIERERGITIKAQTVRLEYKAKNGEIYQLNLIDTPGHVDFAYEVSRSLSACEGSILVVDSTQGVEAQTLANVYQAIELNHEIIPIINKIDLPAAEPEKVCNQIEDVIGIDASDAIFVSAKTGEGIDDIFEALINRLNSPIGSNDETTKALLVDSWYDSYLGVVVLVRVINGELTKGQKIKMMGTNSTYEIDDIGIFTPKKVSVDRLGPGELGYIIAGIKTVSDTQIGDTITDDKKPCEDILKGFRPSQPSVFCGLFPVDSGEFEDLRESIEKLSLNDSSFQHETENSAALGFGFRCGFLGLLHLEIV
;
A
#
# COMPACT_ATOMS: atom_id res chain seq x y z
N MET A 1 -3.81 -19.63 13.41
CA MET A 1 -3.12 -19.31 12.14
C MET A 1 -4.09 -19.61 11.03
N THR A 2 -4.38 -18.66 10.19
CA THR A 2 -5.22 -18.87 9.02
C THR A 2 -4.46 -19.78 8.04
N ASP A 3 -5.14 -20.75 7.44
CA ASP A 3 -4.53 -21.54 6.37
C ASP A 3 -4.18 -20.60 5.21
N ILE A 4 -2.97 -20.74 4.63
CA ILE A 4 -2.52 -19.91 3.51
C ILE A 4 -3.50 -19.93 2.34
N GLN A 5 -4.23 -21.06 2.16
CA GLN A 5 -5.28 -21.19 1.15
C GLN A 5 -6.46 -20.23 1.37
N ASN A 6 -6.67 -19.79 2.61
CA ASN A 6 -7.73 -18.87 2.99
C ASN A 6 -7.25 -17.41 3.12
N ILE A 7 -6.06 -17.10 2.64
CA ILE A 7 -5.52 -15.72 2.58
C ILE A 7 -5.74 -15.17 1.17
N ARG A 8 -6.13 -13.88 1.08
CA ARG A 8 -6.17 -13.11 -0.17
C ARG A 8 -5.56 -11.73 0.08
N ASN A 9 -4.53 -11.41 -0.68
CA ASN A 9 -3.90 -10.08 -0.65
C ASN A 9 -4.29 -9.34 -1.92
N PHE A 10 -4.90 -8.19 -1.77
CA PHE A 10 -5.38 -7.42 -2.90
C PHE A 10 -5.25 -5.92 -2.68
N SER A 11 -5.15 -5.20 -3.78
CA SER A 11 -5.12 -3.73 -3.80
C SER A 11 -6.36 -3.15 -4.47
N ILE A 12 -6.63 -1.87 -4.24
CA ILE A 12 -7.67 -1.12 -4.94
C ILE A 12 -7.02 -0.14 -5.90
N ILE A 13 -7.32 -0.29 -7.19
CA ILE A 13 -6.93 0.63 -8.25
C ILE A 13 -8.15 1.44 -8.65
N ALA A 14 -8.07 2.76 -8.61
CA ALA A 14 -9.15 3.66 -9.01
C ALA A 14 -8.60 4.99 -9.48
N HIS A 15 -9.36 5.68 -10.31
CA HIS A 15 -9.16 7.10 -10.56
C HIS A 15 -9.62 7.93 -9.35
N ILE A 16 -9.15 9.18 -9.28
CA ILE A 16 -9.63 10.15 -8.30
C ILE A 16 -11.14 10.30 -8.46
N ASP A 17 -11.87 10.38 -7.34
CA ASP A 17 -13.34 10.52 -7.29
C ASP A 17 -14.15 9.32 -7.84
N HIS A 18 -13.53 8.21 -8.24
CA HIS A 18 -14.28 6.98 -8.61
C HIS A 18 -14.84 6.21 -7.40
N GLY A 19 -14.56 6.69 -6.17
CA GLY A 19 -15.13 6.16 -4.93
C GLY A 19 -14.27 5.09 -4.26
N LYS A 20 -12.95 5.10 -4.49
CA LYS A 20 -11.97 4.18 -3.88
C LYS A 20 -12.07 4.14 -2.35
N SER A 21 -11.89 5.28 -1.67
CA SER A 21 -11.92 5.37 -0.20
C SER A 21 -13.29 5.01 0.37
N THR A 22 -14.38 5.41 -0.31
CA THR A 22 -15.74 5.00 0.08
C THR A 22 -15.94 3.49 -0.03
N LEU A 23 -15.38 2.85 -1.06
CA LEU A 23 -15.44 1.40 -1.21
C LEU A 23 -14.60 0.70 -0.13
N ALA A 24 -13.39 1.18 0.13
CA ALA A 24 -12.55 0.65 1.20
C ALA A 24 -13.25 0.73 2.56
N ASP A 25 -13.88 1.86 2.89
CA ASP A 25 -14.68 2.03 4.11
C ASP A 25 -15.83 1.01 4.20
N ARG A 26 -16.52 0.73 3.07
CA ARG A 26 -17.58 -0.28 3.03
C ARG A 26 -17.07 -1.69 3.24
N LEU A 27 -15.95 -2.05 2.64
CA LEU A 27 -15.33 -3.35 2.84
C LEU A 27 -14.94 -3.55 4.32
N ILE A 28 -14.35 -2.53 4.94
CA ILE A 28 -14.00 -2.56 6.38
C ILE A 28 -15.25 -2.70 7.25
N GLN A 29 -16.31 -1.94 6.94
CA GLN A 29 -17.57 -1.98 7.68
C GLN A 29 -18.25 -3.35 7.58
N SER A 30 -18.27 -3.95 6.41
CA SER A 30 -18.93 -5.24 6.17
C SER A 30 -18.24 -6.42 6.86
N CYS A 31 -16.98 -6.25 7.25
CA CYS A 31 -16.19 -7.25 7.99
C CYS A 31 -16.11 -6.95 9.50
N ASP A 32 -17.00 -6.13 10.06
CA ASP A 32 -16.99 -5.70 11.47
C ASP A 32 -15.63 -5.14 11.94
N GLY A 33 -14.82 -4.63 11.02
CA GLY A 33 -13.50 -4.07 11.31
C GLY A 33 -13.54 -2.86 12.24
N LEU A 34 -14.65 -2.11 12.24
CA LEU A 34 -14.92 -1.00 13.15
C LEU A 34 -16.41 -0.95 13.52
N SER A 35 -16.70 -0.55 14.78
CA SER A 35 -18.08 -0.27 15.20
C SER A 35 -18.63 0.97 14.48
N GLU A 36 -19.96 1.07 14.33
CA GLU A 36 -20.63 2.24 13.71
C GLU A 36 -20.20 3.58 14.34
N ARG A 37 -19.85 3.60 15.63
CA ARG A 37 -19.38 4.79 16.35
C ARG A 37 -17.95 5.18 16.04
N GLU A 38 -17.12 4.22 15.59
CA GLU A 38 -15.71 4.40 15.25
C GLU A 38 -15.53 4.67 13.77
N MET A 39 -16.51 4.33 12.94
CA MET A 39 -16.52 4.65 11.52
C MET A 39 -16.53 6.17 11.31
N LYS A 40 -15.47 6.65 10.70
CA LYS A 40 -15.37 7.99 10.12
C LYS A 40 -15.29 7.83 8.61
N GLU A 41 -15.65 8.84 7.88
CA GLU A 41 -15.37 8.86 6.45
C GLU A 41 -13.85 8.78 6.20
N GLN A 42 -13.44 8.01 5.19
CA GLN A 42 -12.04 7.83 4.80
C GLN A 42 -11.16 7.31 5.96
N VAL A 43 -11.54 6.16 6.51
CA VAL A 43 -10.86 5.52 7.66
C VAL A 43 -9.37 5.28 7.39
N LEU A 44 -9.01 4.93 6.16
CA LEU A 44 -7.63 4.64 5.74
C LEU A 44 -6.84 5.91 5.40
N ASP A 45 -7.49 7.02 5.04
CA ASP A 45 -6.81 8.29 4.80
C ASP A 45 -6.46 8.94 6.15
N THR A 46 -5.28 8.63 6.68
CA THR A 46 -4.89 9.01 8.05
C THR A 46 -4.28 10.40 8.16
N MET A 47 -3.77 10.96 7.04
CA MET A 47 -3.16 12.28 7.00
C MET A 47 -4.23 13.36 6.81
N ASP A 48 -4.08 14.50 7.48
CA ASP A 48 -5.00 15.63 7.33
C ASP A 48 -5.04 16.14 5.89
N ILE A 49 -3.88 16.15 5.21
CA ILE A 49 -3.79 16.57 3.81
C ILE A 49 -4.46 15.62 2.83
N GLU A 50 -4.52 14.31 3.13
CA GLU A 50 -5.29 13.33 2.34
C GLU A 50 -6.79 13.68 2.38
N ARG A 51 -7.31 13.97 3.57
CA ARG A 51 -8.72 14.35 3.77
C ARG A 51 -9.05 15.72 3.17
N GLU A 52 -8.14 16.69 3.32
CA GLU A 52 -8.31 18.03 2.76
C GLU A 52 -8.36 18.00 1.22
N ARG A 53 -7.50 17.20 0.60
CA ARG A 53 -7.39 17.08 -0.87
C ARG A 53 -8.30 16.01 -1.46
N GLY A 54 -8.88 15.12 -0.64
CA GLY A 54 -9.70 14.00 -1.09
C GLY A 54 -8.93 12.95 -1.88
N ILE A 55 -7.64 12.79 -1.60
CA ILE A 55 -6.75 11.83 -2.30
C ILE A 55 -5.99 10.99 -1.30
N THR A 56 -5.75 9.73 -1.62
CA THR A 56 -4.81 8.88 -0.87
C THR A 56 -3.38 9.17 -1.35
N ILE A 57 -2.49 9.47 -0.42
CA ILE A 57 -1.08 9.77 -0.66
C ILE A 57 -0.22 8.57 -0.30
N LYS A 58 -0.44 8.01 0.89
CA LYS A 58 0.31 6.87 1.41
C LYS A 58 -0.55 5.62 1.44
N ALA A 59 0.01 4.52 0.94
CA ALA A 59 -0.67 3.23 0.98
C ALA A 59 -0.92 2.78 2.42
N GLN A 60 -2.14 2.34 2.71
CA GLN A 60 -2.54 1.81 4.02
C GLN A 60 -2.94 0.35 3.87
N THR A 61 -2.62 -0.44 4.89
CA THR A 61 -2.93 -1.88 4.90
C THR A 61 -3.94 -2.18 5.98
N VAL A 62 -4.93 -3.00 5.67
CA VAL A 62 -5.88 -3.51 6.66
C VAL A 62 -6.15 -4.99 6.46
N ARG A 63 -6.15 -5.74 7.56
CA ARG A 63 -6.59 -7.15 7.60
C ARG A 63 -8.05 -7.20 7.96
N LEU A 64 -8.82 -7.88 7.14
CA LEU A 64 -10.24 -8.13 7.32
C LEU A 64 -10.49 -9.64 7.46
N GLU A 65 -11.48 -10.02 8.25
CA GLU A 65 -11.96 -11.41 8.33
C GLU A 65 -13.35 -11.47 7.72
N TYR A 66 -13.52 -12.33 6.72
CA TYR A 66 -14.78 -12.49 6.03
C TYR A 66 -15.24 -13.95 6.08
N LYS A 67 -16.48 -14.17 6.51
CA LYS A 67 -17.12 -15.47 6.47
C LYS A 67 -17.85 -15.64 5.14
N ALA A 68 -17.27 -16.47 4.27
CA ALA A 68 -17.78 -16.69 2.92
C ALA A 68 -19.08 -17.52 2.88
N LYS A 69 -19.76 -17.49 1.74
CA LYS A 69 -20.98 -18.28 1.51
C LYS A 69 -20.75 -19.79 1.62
N ASN A 70 -19.51 -20.28 1.43
CA ASN A 70 -19.13 -21.67 1.66
C ASN A 70 -19.01 -22.05 3.16
N GLY A 71 -19.10 -21.07 4.06
CA GLY A 71 -19.01 -21.24 5.51
C GLY A 71 -17.60 -21.13 6.08
N GLU A 72 -16.58 -21.03 5.24
CA GLU A 72 -15.18 -20.84 5.66
C GLU A 72 -14.88 -19.38 5.98
N ILE A 73 -13.87 -19.15 6.82
CA ILE A 73 -13.38 -17.82 7.18
C ILE A 73 -12.13 -17.54 6.35
N TYR A 74 -12.15 -16.43 5.63
CA TYR A 74 -11.03 -15.93 4.85
C TYR A 74 -10.41 -14.70 5.50
N GLN A 75 -9.10 -14.64 5.43
CA GLN A 75 -8.32 -13.46 5.77
C GLN A 75 -8.06 -12.66 4.51
N LEU A 76 -8.60 -11.45 4.46
CA LEU A 76 -8.50 -10.55 3.33
C LEU A 76 -7.57 -9.39 3.74
N ASN A 77 -6.42 -9.29 3.12
CA ASN A 77 -5.49 -8.20 3.35
C ASN A 77 -5.66 -7.17 2.22
N LEU A 78 -6.32 -6.08 2.54
CA LEU A 78 -6.50 -4.94 1.64
C LEU A 78 -5.30 -4.01 1.77
N ILE A 79 -4.72 -3.61 0.64
CA ILE A 79 -3.79 -2.48 0.53
C ILE A 79 -4.48 -1.38 -0.26
N ASP A 80 -4.83 -0.29 0.41
CA ASP A 80 -5.37 0.90 -0.24
C ASP A 80 -4.24 1.68 -0.90
N THR A 81 -4.30 1.88 -2.22
CA THR A 81 -3.23 2.48 -3.01
C THR A 81 -3.58 3.89 -3.47
N PRO A 82 -2.60 4.80 -3.59
CA PRO A 82 -2.83 6.09 -4.23
C PRO A 82 -3.38 5.96 -5.64
N GLY A 83 -4.29 6.87 -6.02
CA GLY A 83 -4.87 6.88 -7.37
C GLY A 83 -4.07 7.72 -8.37
N HIS A 84 -3.25 8.67 -7.92
CA HIS A 84 -2.56 9.65 -8.77
C HIS A 84 -1.22 9.13 -9.29
N VAL A 85 -0.87 9.46 -10.53
CA VAL A 85 0.37 9.00 -11.20
C VAL A 85 1.65 9.48 -10.50
N ASP A 86 1.63 10.61 -9.82
CA ASP A 86 2.79 11.11 -9.05
C ASP A 86 3.17 10.15 -7.91
N PHE A 87 2.28 9.25 -7.50
CA PHE A 87 2.52 8.23 -6.49
C PHE A 87 2.71 6.82 -7.08
N ALA A 88 3.03 6.73 -8.38
CA ALA A 88 3.22 5.44 -9.06
C ALA A 88 4.25 4.52 -8.37
N TYR A 89 5.21 5.09 -7.65
CA TYR A 89 6.18 4.32 -6.86
C TYR A 89 5.53 3.63 -5.66
N GLU A 90 4.65 4.34 -4.92
CA GLU A 90 3.83 3.78 -3.83
C GLU A 90 2.91 2.67 -4.35
N VAL A 91 2.27 2.92 -5.51
CA VAL A 91 1.39 1.94 -6.17
C VAL A 91 2.18 0.67 -6.51
N SER A 92 3.34 0.79 -7.16
CA SER A 92 4.18 -0.37 -7.54
C SER A 92 4.58 -1.25 -6.36
N ARG A 93 4.92 -0.64 -5.21
CA ARG A 93 5.28 -1.37 -3.99
C ARG A 93 4.09 -2.12 -3.41
N SER A 94 2.96 -1.44 -3.33
CA SER A 94 1.72 -2.00 -2.81
C SER A 94 1.23 -3.18 -3.65
N LEU A 95 1.25 -3.02 -4.97
CA LEU A 95 0.92 -4.09 -5.90
C LEU A 95 1.83 -5.31 -5.71
N SER A 96 3.14 -5.11 -5.55
CA SER A 96 4.08 -6.22 -5.36
C SER A 96 3.85 -7.04 -4.08
N ALA A 97 3.04 -6.53 -3.15
CA ALA A 97 2.64 -7.24 -1.95
C ALA A 97 1.30 -7.99 -2.10
N CYS A 98 0.67 -7.98 -3.29
CA CYS A 98 -0.64 -8.55 -3.56
C CYS A 98 -0.59 -9.62 -4.67
N GLU A 99 -1.59 -10.50 -4.69
CA GLU A 99 -1.84 -11.47 -5.77
C GLU A 99 -2.85 -10.94 -6.79
N GLY A 100 -3.59 -9.87 -6.47
CA GLY A 100 -4.57 -9.30 -7.38
C GLY A 100 -5.00 -7.90 -7.01
N SER A 101 -5.85 -7.34 -7.85
CA SER A 101 -6.35 -5.97 -7.70
C SER A 101 -7.81 -5.87 -8.08
N ILE A 102 -8.57 -5.07 -7.34
CA ILE A 102 -9.87 -4.61 -7.80
C ILE A 102 -9.71 -3.30 -8.55
N LEU A 103 -10.29 -3.22 -9.74
CA LEU A 103 -10.30 -2.03 -10.58
C LEU A 103 -11.65 -1.34 -10.44
N VAL A 104 -11.68 -0.19 -9.78
CA VAL A 104 -12.92 0.56 -9.54
C VAL A 104 -13.08 1.63 -10.61
N VAL A 105 -14.17 1.56 -11.36
CA VAL A 105 -14.50 2.53 -12.41
C VAL A 105 -15.88 3.13 -12.12
N ASP A 106 -15.99 4.44 -12.21
CA ASP A 106 -17.26 5.17 -12.08
C ASP A 106 -18.15 4.89 -13.27
N SER A 107 -19.39 4.43 -13.06
CA SER A 107 -20.37 4.10 -14.07
C SER A 107 -20.82 5.31 -14.93
N THR A 108 -20.51 6.54 -14.50
CA THR A 108 -20.88 7.77 -15.20
C THR A 108 -19.71 8.39 -15.96
N GLN A 109 -18.47 8.17 -15.50
CA GLN A 109 -17.26 8.78 -16.09
C GLN A 109 -16.52 7.81 -17.01
N GLY A 110 -16.52 6.50 -16.67
CA GLY A 110 -15.82 5.49 -17.44
C GLY A 110 -14.32 5.45 -17.17
N VAL A 111 -13.55 4.92 -18.11
CA VAL A 111 -12.10 4.70 -17.97
C VAL A 111 -11.32 5.99 -18.20
N GLU A 112 -10.52 6.37 -17.20
CA GLU A 112 -9.68 7.57 -17.23
C GLU A 112 -8.18 7.21 -17.41
N ALA A 113 -7.39 8.15 -17.96
CA ALA A 113 -6.00 7.90 -18.33
C ALA A 113 -5.07 7.48 -17.17
N GLN A 114 -5.30 8.01 -15.97
CA GLN A 114 -4.51 7.65 -14.78
C GLN A 114 -4.75 6.19 -14.34
N THR A 115 -5.98 5.72 -14.52
CA THR A 115 -6.35 4.32 -14.24
C THR A 115 -5.53 3.36 -15.09
N LEU A 116 -5.30 3.68 -16.36
CA LEU A 116 -4.54 2.85 -17.30
C LEU A 116 -3.11 2.58 -16.78
N ALA A 117 -2.42 3.62 -16.30
CA ALA A 117 -1.04 3.48 -15.84
C ALA A 117 -0.93 2.48 -14.67
N ASN A 118 -1.84 2.57 -13.70
CA ASN A 118 -1.87 1.69 -12.53
C ASN A 118 -2.29 0.26 -12.90
N VAL A 119 -3.25 0.11 -13.83
CA VAL A 119 -3.69 -1.21 -14.30
C VAL A 119 -2.58 -1.92 -15.08
N TYR A 120 -1.84 -1.21 -15.93
CA TYR A 120 -0.71 -1.83 -16.63
C TYR A 120 0.39 -2.30 -15.69
N GLN A 121 0.66 -1.58 -14.59
CA GLN A 121 1.58 -2.06 -13.55
C GLN A 121 1.08 -3.37 -12.90
N ALA A 122 -0.23 -3.46 -12.63
CA ALA A 122 -0.81 -4.70 -12.09
C ALA A 122 -0.73 -5.87 -13.09
N ILE A 123 -0.96 -5.61 -14.38
CA ILE A 123 -0.80 -6.60 -15.46
C ILE A 123 0.65 -7.08 -15.57
N GLU A 124 1.63 -6.17 -15.50
CA GLU A 124 3.06 -6.53 -15.52
C GLU A 124 3.47 -7.43 -14.35
N LEU A 125 2.77 -7.31 -13.22
CA LEU A 125 2.96 -8.15 -12.04
C LEU A 125 2.12 -9.44 -12.07
N ASN A 126 1.40 -9.71 -13.18
CA ASN A 126 0.49 -10.85 -13.35
C ASN A 126 -0.64 -10.90 -12.32
N HIS A 127 -1.16 -9.75 -11.91
CA HIS A 127 -2.33 -9.70 -11.04
C HIS A 127 -3.59 -10.20 -11.75
N GLU A 128 -4.40 -10.96 -11.04
CA GLU A 128 -5.81 -11.08 -11.39
C GLU A 128 -6.50 -9.74 -11.13
N ILE A 129 -7.16 -9.19 -12.14
CA ILE A 129 -7.84 -7.89 -12.03
C ILE A 129 -9.35 -8.14 -12.06
N ILE A 130 -10.04 -7.68 -11.02
CA ILE A 130 -11.49 -7.80 -10.89
C ILE A 130 -12.11 -6.42 -11.19
N PRO A 131 -12.79 -6.23 -12.34
CA PRO A 131 -13.47 -4.98 -12.65
C PRO A 131 -14.69 -4.76 -11.73
N ILE A 132 -14.79 -3.56 -11.17
CA ILE A 132 -15.89 -3.10 -10.34
C ILE A 132 -16.44 -1.81 -10.91
N ILE A 133 -17.70 -1.80 -11.31
CA ILE A 133 -18.40 -0.63 -11.82
C ILE A 133 -19.17 -0.01 -10.66
N ASN A 134 -18.66 1.12 -10.18
CA ASN A 134 -19.20 1.82 -9.00
C ASN A 134 -20.18 2.93 -9.37
N LYS A 135 -20.92 3.39 -8.36
CA LYS A 135 -21.93 4.48 -8.45
C LYS A 135 -23.11 4.14 -9.34
N ILE A 136 -23.55 2.87 -9.36
CA ILE A 136 -24.73 2.45 -10.13
C ILE A 136 -26.04 3.08 -9.61
N ASP A 137 -26.04 3.65 -8.44
CA ASP A 137 -27.14 4.40 -7.84
C ASP A 137 -27.42 5.76 -8.52
N LEU A 138 -26.50 6.24 -9.36
CA LEU A 138 -26.63 7.52 -10.02
C LEU A 138 -27.56 7.41 -11.26
N PRO A 139 -28.44 8.40 -11.52
CA PRO A 139 -29.36 8.37 -12.68
C PRO A 139 -28.64 8.36 -14.04
N ALA A 140 -27.38 8.83 -14.09
CA ALA A 140 -26.57 8.89 -15.29
C ALA A 140 -25.64 7.67 -15.46
N ALA A 141 -25.82 6.62 -14.64
CA ALA A 141 -25.00 5.42 -14.70
C ALA A 141 -25.20 4.65 -16.02
N GLU A 142 -24.10 4.33 -16.72
CA GLU A 142 -24.09 3.52 -17.94
C GLU A 142 -23.12 2.32 -17.77
N PRO A 143 -23.39 1.37 -16.85
CA PRO A 143 -22.44 0.33 -16.49
C PRO A 143 -22.02 -0.57 -17.66
N GLU A 144 -22.92 -0.98 -18.54
CA GLU A 144 -22.59 -1.80 -19.71
C GLU A 144 -21.65 -1.09 -20.70
N LYS A 145 -21.83 0.23 -20.88
CA LYS A 145 -20.93 1.04 -21.70
C LYS A 145 -19.53 1.10 -21.10
N VAL A 146 -19.45 1.19 -19.78
CA VAL A 146 -18.16 1.20 -19.08
C VAL A 146 -17.47 -0.16 -19.17
N CYS A 147 -18.19 -1.28 -19.10
CA CYS A 147 -17.63 -2.59 -19.36
C CYS A 147 -16.98 -2.68 -20.74
N ASN A 148 -17.70 -2.25 -21.81
CA ASN A 148 -17.16 -2.20 -23.15
C ASN A 148 -15.90 -1.30 -23.25
N GLN A 149 -15.86 -0.16 -22.53
CA GLN A 149 -14.66 0.68 -22.47
C GLN A 149 -13.48 -0.04 -21.80
N ILE A 150 -13.71 -0.79 -20.74
CA ILE A 150 -12.66 -1.56 -20.07
C ILE A 150 -12.06 -2.59 -21.05
N GLU A 151 -12.91 -3.31 -21.79
CA GLU A 151 -12.46 -4.28 -22.78
C GLU A 151 -11.70 -3.61 -23.96
N ASP A 152 -12.27 -2.53 -24.52
CA ASP A 152 -11.70 -1.86 -25.69
C ASP A 152 -10.41 -1.09 -25.41
N VAL A 153 -10.32 -0.44 -24.21
CA VAL A 153 -9.24 0.49 -23.87
C VAL A 153 -8.14 -0.19 -23.07
N ILE A 154 -8.51 -1.04 -22.12
CA ILE A 154 -7.56 -1.73 -21.23
C ILE A 154 -7.19 -3.09 -21.78
N GLY A 155 -8.13 -3.78 -22.43
CA GLY A 155 -7.95 -5.13 -22.99
C GLY A 155 -8.11 -6.25 -21.96
N ILE A 156 -8.83 -6.02 -20.86
CA ILE A 156 -9.19 -7.04 -19.86
C ILE A 156 -10.68 -7.40 -20.01
N ASP A 157 -11.01 -8.65 -19.74
CA ASP A 157 -12.39 -9.13 -19.78
C ASP A 157 -13.22 -8.47 -18.66
N ALA A 158 -14.32 -7.85 -19.03
CA ALA A 158 -15.26 -7.19 -18.12
C ALA A 158 -16.65 -7.85 -18.14
N SER A 159 -16.79 -9.03 -18.78
CA SER A 159 -18.07 -9.78 -18.82
C SER A 159 -18.59 -10.16 -17.44
N ASP A 160 -17.69 -10.42 -16.49
CA ASP A 160 -17.96 -10.74 -15.09
C ASP A 160 -17.70 -9.54 -14.14
N ALA A 161 -17.81 -8.30 -14.65
CA ALA A 161 -17.67 -7.11 -13.84
C ALA A 161 -18.76 -7.02 -12.76
N ILE A 162 -18.40 -6.54 -11.57
CA ILE A 162 -19.32 -6.43 -10.45
C ILE A 162 -19.89 -5.02 -10.42
N PHE A 163 -21.21 -4.89 -10.40
CA PHE A 163 -21.91 -3.63 -10.34
C PHE A 163 -22.23 -3.27 -8.88
N VAL A 164 -21.75 -2.12 -8.43
CA VAL A 164 -21.85 -1.73 -7.02
C VAL A 164 -22.22 -0.27 -6.81
N SER A 165 -22.77 0.01 -5.66
CA SER A 165 -22.82 1.34 -5.09
C SER A 165 -22.13 1.33 -3.72
N ALA A 166 -20.91 1.82 -3.65
CA ALA A 166 -20.20 1.97 -2.37
C ALA A 166 -20.99 2.88 -1.40
N LYS A 167 -21.78 3.83 -1.92
CA LYS A 167 -22.60 4.72 -1.13
C LYS A 167 -23.78 4.01 -0.46
N THR A 168 -24.50 3.16 -1.17
CA THR A 168 -25.69 2.45 -0.65
C THR A 168 -25.35 1.10 -0.03
N GLY A 169 -24.20 0.52 -0.37
CA GLY A 169 -23.78 -0.84 0.03
C GLY A 169 -24.24 -1.94 -0.92
N GLU A 170 -24.86 -1.60 -2.04
CA GLU A 170 -25.32 -2.57 -3.05
C GLU A 170 -24.11 -3.25 -3.72
N GLY A 171 -24.14 -4.58 -3.85
CA GLY A 171 -23.13 -5.39 -4.53
C GLY A 171 -21.84 -5.63 -3.73
N ILE A 172 -21.71 -5.16 -2.49
CA ILE A 172 -20.47 -5.32 -1.69
C ILE A 172 -20.16 -6.79 -1.38
N ASP A 173 -21.16 -7.59 -1.05
CA ASP A 173 -20.97 -9.03 -0.76
C ASP A 173 -20.44 -9.79 -1.99
N ASP A 174 -20.81 -9.37 -3.19
CA ASP A 174 -20.36 -10.02 -4.42
C ASP A 174 -18.87 -9.72 -4.70
N ILE A 175 -18.36 -8.58 -4.21
CA ILE A 175 -16.91 -8.29 -4.25
C ILE A 175 -16.13 -9.30 -3.41
N PHE A 176 -16.58 -9.59 -2.18
CA PHE A 176 -15.91 -10.56 -1.32
C PHE A 176 -15.90 -11.97 -1.94
N GLU A 177 -17.02 -12.40 -2.47
CA GLU A 177 -17.11 -13.71 -3.13
C GLU A 177 -16.22 -13.78 -4.39
N ALA A 178 -16.14 -12.69 -5.16
CA ALA A 178 -15.25 -12.63 -6.31
C ALA A 178 -13.76 -12.66 -5.90
N LEU A 179 -13.37 -11.92 -4.85
CA LEU A 179 -12.02 -11.96 -4.30
C LEU A 179 -11.63 -13.39 -3.90
N ILE A 180 -12.53 -14.11 -3.22
CA ILE A 180 -12.27 -15.48 -2.76
C ILE A 180 -12.15 -16.46 -3.92
N ASN A 181 -13.05 -16.35 -4.91
CA ASN A 181 -13.15 -17.31 -5.99
C ASN A 181 -12.18 -17.08 -7.15
N ARG A 182 -11.78 -15.80 -7.39
CA ARG A 182 -10.95 -15.44 -8.55
C ARG A 182 -9.49 -15.23 -8.17
N LEU A 183 -9.20 -14.66 -6.98
CA LEU A 183 -7.81 -14.46 -6.57
C LEU A 183 -7.17 -15.77 -6.11
N ASN A 184 -5.93 -15.98 -6.52
CA ASN A 184 -5.12 -17.06 -5.99
C ASN A 184 -4.73 -16.78 -4.53
N SER A 185 -4.59 -17.85 -3.75
CA SER A 185 -3.93 -17.76 -2.45
C SER A 185 -2.44 -17.45 -2.62
N PRO A 186 -1.79 -16.80 -1.63
CA PRO A 186 -0.34 -16.65 -1.62
C PRO A 186 0.37 -18.00 -1.72
N ILE A 187 1.57 -17.98 -2.30
CA ILE A 187 2.43 -19.16 -2.34
C ILE A 187 3.49 -19.01 -1.25
N GLY A 188 3.71 -20.07 -0.47
CA GLY A 188 4.73 -20.08 0.58
C GLY A 188 4.60 -21.31 1.50
N SER A 189 5.63 -21.55 2.31
CA SER A 189 5.68 -22.67 3.24
C SER A 189 6.27 -22.26 4.58
N ASN A 190 5.68 -22.77 5.68
CA ASN A 190 6.23 -22.60 7.03
C ASN A 190 7.53 -23.41 7.25
N ASP A 191 7.74 -24.47 6.49
CA ASP A 191 8.90 -25.36 6.65
C ASP A 191 10.17 -24.82 5.99
N GLU A 192 10.04 -23.78 5.17
CA GLU A 192 11.17 -23.13 4.52
C GLU A 192 11.80 -22.06 5.40
N THR A 193 13.02 -21.65 5.01
CA THR A 193 13.75 -20.57 5.68
C THR A 193 12.96 -19.27 5.62
N THR A 194 12.92 -18.54 6.73
CA THR A 194 12.24 -17.24 6.82
C THR A 194 12.71 -16.31 5.71
N LYS A 195 11.77 -15.85 4.92
CA LYS A 195 11.94 -14.89 3.83
C LYS A 195 10.75 -13.94 3.80
N ALA A 196 10.98 -12.67 4.06
CA ALA A 196 9.95 -11.66 4.01
C ALA A 196 10.40 -10.46 3.18
N LEU A 197 9.46 -9.84 2.47
CA LEU A 197 9.66 -8.62 1.70
C LEU A 197 9.42 -7.42 2.60
N LEU A 198 10.37 -6.49 2.62
CA LEU A 198 10.19 -5.17 3.20
C LEU A 198 9.39 -4.31 2.21
N VAL A 199 8.12 -4.10 2.50
CA VAL A 199 7.19 -3.40 1.60
C VAL A 199 7.29 -1.89 1.78
N ASP A 200 7.30 -1.44 3.04
CA ASP A 200 7.41 -0.01 3.39
C ASP A 200 8.06 0.15 4.78
N SER A 201 8.54 1.35 5.07
CA SER A 201 9.02 1.70 6.41
C SER A 201 8.75 3.18 6.71
N TRP A 202 8.49 3.49 7.97
CA TRP A 202 8.30 4.87 8.42
C TRP A 202 8.77 5.05 9.85
N TYR A 203 9.02 6.28 10.21
CA TYR A 203 9.40 6.64 11.56
C TYR A 203 8.17 7.06 12.37
N ASP A 204 8.00 6.41 13.51
CA ASP A 204 7.01 6.75 14.53
C ASP A 204 7.74 7.32 15.73
N SER A 205 7.29 8.48 16.26
CA SER A 205 7.98 9.17 17.35
C SER A 205 8.03 8.40 18.66
N TYR A 206 7.14 7.40 18.85
CA TYR A 206 7.06 6.57 20.04
C TYR A 206 7.68 5.19 19.86
N LEU A 207 7.55 4.62 18.67
CA LEU A 207 7.92 3.23 18.36
C LEU A 207 9.26 3.13 17.62
N GLY A 208 9.79 4.25 17.13
CA GLY A 208 10.95 4.27 16.25
C GLY A 208 10.58 3.85 14.82
N VAL A 209 11.46 3.15 14.14
CA VAL A 209 11.19 2.68 12.77
C VAL A 209 10.23 1.49 12.81
N VAL A 210 9.10 1.65 12.15
CA VAL A 210 8.11 0.60 11.90
C VAL A 210 8.29 0.10 10.47
N VAL A 211 8.38 -1.20 10.30
CA VAL A 211 8.59 -1.83 8.99
C VAL A 211 7.37 -2.65 8.60
N LEU A 212 6.75 -2.34 7.47
CA LEU A 212 5.69 -3.14 6.86
C LEU A 212 6.33 -4.30 6.11
N VAL A 213 5.90 -5.51 6.42
CA VAL A 213 6.47 -6.73 5.84
C VAL A 213 5.38 -7.61 5.25
N ARG A 214 5.75 -8.31 4.17
CA ARG A 214 5.01 -9.46 3.67
C ARG A 214 5.87 -10.70 3.83
N VAL A 215 5.39 -11.68 4.60
CA VAL A 215 6.07 -12.96 4.76
C VAL A 215 5.82 -13.82 3.52
N ILE A 216 6.90 -14.31 2.91
CA ILE A 216 6.84 -15.22 1.76
C ILE A 216 6.98 -16.65 2.25
N ASN A 217 8.03 -16.97 3.00
CA ASN A 217 8.29 -18.29 3.56
C ASN A 217 8.69 -18.20 5.03
N GLY A 218 8.54 -19.29 5.76
CA GLY A 218 8.83 -19.36 7.18
C GLY A 218 7.91 -18.47 8.00
N GLU A 219 8.38 -18.03 9.14
CA GLU A 219 7.63 -17.14 10.02
C GLU A 219 8.51 -16.04 10.62
N LEU A 220 7.89 -14.93 11.00
CA LEU A 220 8.48 -13.88 11.84
C LEU A 220 7.81 -13.94 13.21
N THR A 221 8.61 -13.91 14.27
CA THR A 221 8.12 -14.01 15.65
C THR A 221 8.77 -12.94 16.54
N LYS A 222 8.08 -12.57 17.62
CA LYS A 222 8.63 -11.67 18.63
C LYS A 222 9.88 -12.28 19.27
N GLY A 223 10.95 -11.48 19.46
CA GLY A 223 12.25 -11.91 19.98
C GLY A 223 13.16 -12.62 18.97
N GLN A 224 12.71 -12.81 17.74
CA GLN A 224 13.54 -13.39 16.66
C GLN A 224 14.60 -12.40 16.22
N LYS A 225 15.83 -12.88 16.03
CA LYS A 225 16.88 -12.11 15.37
C LYS A 225 16.74 -12.22 13.86
N ILE A 226 16.57 -11.08 13.23
CA ILE A 226 16.43 -10.94 11.78
C ILE A 226 17.63 -10.24 11.18
N LYS A 227 17.87 -10.52 9.90
CA LYS A 227 18.90 -9.89 9.09
C LYS A 227 18.26 -9.24 7.87
N MET A 228 18.61 -7.98 7.62
CA MET A 228 18.35 -7.27 6.38
C MET A 228 19.41 -7.69 5.35
N MET A 229 19.00 -8.29 4.25
CA MET A 229 19.97 -8.88 3.29
C MET A 229 20.74 -7.82 2.51
N GLY A 230 20.11 -6.69 2.18
CA GLY A 230 20.73 -5.60 1.40
C GLY A 230 21.76 -4.82 2.20
N THR A 231 21.49 -4.52 3.46
CA THR A 231 22.38 -3.73 4.33
C THR A 231 23.27 -4.60 5.23
N ASN A 232 23.00 -5.90 5.32
CA ASN A 232 23.61 -6.84 6.27
C ASN A 232 23.41 -6.45 7.77
N SER A 233 22.50 -5.53 8.06
CA SER A 233 22.17 -5.13 9.43
C SER A 233 21.33 -6.20 10.12
N THR A 234 21.56 -6.41 11.41
CA THR A 234 20.82 -7.39 12.21
C THR A 234 20.10 -6.72 13.37
N TYR A 235 18.87 -7.17 13.60
CA TYR A 235 17.99 -6.61 14.63
C TYR A 235 17.23 -7.73 15.33
N GLU A 236 16.73 -7.46 16.54
CA GLU A 236 15.81 -8.33 17.26
C GLU A 236 14.41 -7.73 17.17
N ILE A 237 13.41 -8.54 16.85
CA ILE A 237 12.01 -8.08 16.79
C ILE A 237 11.49 -7.83 18.20
N ASP A 238 11.25 -6.56 18.55
CA ASP A 238 10.69 -6.13 19.83
C ASP A 238 9.17 -6.34 19.86
N ASP A 239 8.50 -6.03 18.74
CA ASP A 239 7.06 -6.24 18.59
C ASP A 239 6.71 -6.56 17.14
N ILE A 240 5.60 -7.29 16.95
CA ILE A 240 5.08 -7.71 15.67
C ILE A 240 3.56 -7.61 15.69
N GLY A 241 2.95 -7.18 14.59
CA GLY A 241 1.51 -6.99 14.58
C GLY A 241 0.91 -6.78 13.21
N ILE A 242 -0.38 -6.51 13.21
CA ILE A 242 -1.23 -6.30 12.06
C ILE A 242 -2.05 -5.02 12.22
N PHE A 243 -2.64 -4.56 11.12
CA PHE A 243 -3.58 -3.44 11.09
C PHE A 243 -4.99 -3.96 10.86
N THR A 244 -5.95 -3.64 11.79
CA THR A 244 -7.36 -4.10 11.75
C THR A 244 -8.38 -2.98 12.00
N PRO A 245 -8.46 -1.85 11.38
CA PRO A 245 -7.53 -0.81 10.95
C PRO A 245 -6.59 -0.29 12.03
N LYS A 246 -6.85 -0.57 13.31
CA LYS A 246 -5.95 -0.23 14.42
C LYS A 246 -4.78 -1.22 14.47
N LYS A 247 -3.65 -0.77 14.99
CA LYS A 247 -2.51 -1.65 15.27
C LYS A 247 -2.89 -2.68 16.35
N VAL A 248 -2.68 -3.95 16.06
CA VAL A 248 -2.88 -5.06 16.99
C VAL A 248 -1.63 -5.92 17.00
N SER A 249 -1.00 -6.06 18.17
CA SER A 249 0.15 -6.96 18.32
C SER A 249 -0.29 -8.41 18.21
N VAL A 250 0.54 -9.23 17.55
CA VAL A 250 0.36 -10.67 17.40
C VAL A 250 1.64 -11.40 17.79
N ASP A 251 1.58 -12.69 18.03
CA ASP A 251 2.77 -13.46 18.40
C ASP A 251 3.67 -13.75 17.20
N ARG A 252 3.09 -13.85 16.00
CA ARG A 252 3.81 -14.21 14.77
C ARG A 252 3.07 -13.78 13.51
N LEU A 253 3.82 -13.71 12.40
CA LEU A 253 3.33 -13.63 11.03
C LEU A 253 3.87 -14.82 10.24
N GLY A 254 2.99 -15.53 9.53
CA GLY A 254 3.33 -16.68 8.68
C GLY A 254 3.27 -16.36 7.18
N PRO A 255 3.53 -17.37 6.31
CA PRO A 255 3.54 -17.20 4.87
C PRO A 255 2.25 -16.58 4.33
N GLY A 256 2.37 -15.63 3.41
CA GLY A 256 1.25 -14.90 2.82
C GLY A 256 0.70 -13.77 3.68
N GLU A 257 1.08 -13.66 4.95
CA GLU A 257 0.58 -12.62 5.83
C GLU A 257 1.31 -11.29 5.65
N LEU A 258 0.53 -10.21 5.76
CA LEU A 258 1.00 -8.82 5.85
C LEU A 258 0.91 -8.33 7.28
N GLY A 259 1.94 -7.63 7.74
CA GLY A 259 1.95 -7.06 9.06
C GLY A 259 3.13 -6.10 9.26
N TYR A 260 3.31 -5.62 10.46
CA TYR A 260 4.43 -4.76 10.81
C TYR A 260 5.35 -5.41 11.83
N ILE A 261 6.61 -5.01 11.79
CA ILE A 261 7.60 -5.32 12.82
C ILE A 261 8.22 -4.04 13.36
N ILE A 262 8.57 -4.08 14.64
CA ILE A 262 9.34 -3.07 15.36
C ILE A 262 10.56 -3.78 15.92
N ALA A 263 11.75 -3.29 15.62
CA ALA A 263 13.00 -4.00 15.93
C ALA A 263 14.10 -3.06 16.44
N GLY A 264 13.73 -1.97 17.13
CA GLY A 264 14.69 -1.02 17.69
C GLY A 264 15.62 -0.37 16.66
N ILE A 265 15.21 -0.31 15.40
CA ILE A 265 15.99 0.26 14.28
C ILE A 265 16.09 1.77 14.48
N LYS A 266 17.32 2.28 14.56
CA LYS A 266 17.57 3.70 14.79
C LYS A 266 17.85 4.47 13.49
N THR A 267 18.30 3.75 12.48
CA THR A 267 18.76 4.33 11.21
C THR A 267 17.86 3.82 10.09
N VAL A 268 17.06 4.70 9.50
CA VAL A 268 16.12 4.32 8.42
C VAL A 268 16.85 3.83 7.17
N SER A 269 18.07 4.31 6.91
CA SER A 269 18.90 3.79 5.82
C SER A 269 19.19 2.29 5.91
N ASP A 270 18.98 1.68 7.08
CA ASP A 270 19.12 0.23 7.26
C ASP A 270 17.86 -0.54 6.82
N THR A 271 16.75 0.17 6.58
CA THR A 271 15.49 -0.40 6.09
C THR A 271 15.23 0.00 4.65
N GLN A 272 16.02 -0.55 3.74
CA GLN A 272 15.82 -0.28 2.31
C GLN A 272 14.53 -0.96 1.83
N ILE A 273 13.64 -0.18 1.27
CA ILE A 273 12.37 -0.67 0.73
C ILE A 273 12.65 -1.63 -0.43
N GLY A 274 12.00 -2.80 -0.39
CA GLY A 274 12.25 -3.92 -1.30
C GLY A 274 13.35 -4.87 -0.85
N ASP A 275 13.97 -4.63 0.33
CA ASP A 275 14.96 -5.56 0.88
C ASP A 275 14.31 -6.87 1.34
N THR A 276 15.12 -7.88 1.46
CA THR A 276 14.75 -9.20 1.97
C THR A 276 15.12 -9.32 3.43
N ILE A 277 14.13 -9.64 4.26
CA ILE A 277 14.31 -9.92 5.68
C ILE A 277 14.35 -11.43 5.86
N THR A 278 15.36 -11.91 6.58
CA THR A 278 15.54 -13.33 6.86
C THR A 278 15.95 -13.60 8.31
N ASP A 279 15.94 -14.85 8.75
CA ASP A 279 16.45 -15.24 10.07
C ASP A 279 17.99 -15.10 10.12
N ASP A 280 18.53 -14.47 11.18
CA ASP A 280 19.97 -14.23 11.32
C ASP A 280 20.79 -15.53 11.45
N LYS A 281 20.22 -16.58 12.08
CA LYS A 281 20.90 -17.86 12.32
C LYS A 281 20.84 -18.79 11.11
N LYS A 282 19.78 -18.68 10.31
CA LYS A 282 19.52 -19.47 9.12
C LYS A 282 19.05 -18.55 7.98
N PRO A 283 19.96 -17.74 7.41
CA PRO A 283 19.59 -16.82 6.35
C PRO A 283 19.19 -17.58 5.09
N CYS A 284 18.22 -17.03 4.34
CA CYS A 284 17.89 -17.54 3.02
C CYS A 284 19.03 -17.25 2.03
N GLU A 285 19.19 -18.11 1.03
CA GLU A 285 20.23 -17.95 0.00
C GLU A 285 19.80 -16.93 -1.07
N ASP A 286 18.52 -16.96 -1.45
CA ASP A 286 17.98 -16.13 -2.51
C ASP A 286 17.34 -14.86 -1.94
N ILE A 287 17.75 -13.71 -2.45
CA ILE A 287 17.10 -12.43 -2.17
C ILE A 287 15.86 -12.25 -3.06
N LEU A 288 14.84 -11.61 -2.52
CA LEU A 288 13.67 -11.22 -3.30
C LEU A 288 14.07 -10.13 -4.29
N LYS A 289 13.37 -10.10 -5.43
CA LYS A 289 13.52 -9.00 -6.37
C LYS A 289 12.96 -7.74 -5.73
N GLY A 290 13.86 -6.83 -5.37
CA GLY A 290 13.49 -5.53 -4.79
C GLY A 290 12.82 -4.60 -5.81
N PHE A 291 12.54 -3.39 -5.36
CA PHE A 291 11.92 -2.35 -6.19
C PHE A 291 12.99 -1.55 -6.95
N ARG A 292 12.61 -1.03 -8.12
CA ARG A 292 13.45 -0.06 -8.82
C ARG A 292 13.46 1.24 -8.01
N PRO A 293 14.62 1.92 -7.86
CA PRO A 293 14.64 3.22 -7.20
C PRO A 293 13.70 4.22 -7.89
N SER A 294 13.04 5.07 -7.11
CA SER A 294 12.24 6.17 -7.64
C SER A 294 13.13 7.13 -8.44
N GLN A 295 12.61 7.66 -9.55
CA GLN A 295 13.29 8.65 -10.36
C GLN A 295 12.49 9.95 -10.33
N PRO A 296 13.03 11.02 -9.69
CA PRO A 296 12.38 12.32 -9.67
C PRO A 296 12.23 12.88 -11.08
N SER A 297 11.10 13.52 -11.35
CA SER A 297 10.82 14.23 -12.59
C SER A 297 10.74 15.75 -12.41
N VAL A 298 10.50 16.21 -11.20
CA VAL A 298 10.41 17.63 -10.82
C VAL A 298 11.46 17.95 -9.78
N PHE A 299 12.13 19.07 -9.94
CA PHE A 299 13.17 19.52 -9.03
C PHE A 299 12.91 20.95 -8.56
N CYS A 300 13.17 21.23 -7.29
CA CYS A 300 13.19 22.59 -6.76
C CYS A 300 14.34 22.78 -5.78
N GLY A 301 14.75 24.04 -5.59
CA GLY A 301 15.69 24.45 -4.53
C GLY A 301 14.91 24.90 -3.30
N LEU A 302 15.22 24.36 -2.13
CA LEU A 302 14.70 24.80 -0.84
C LEU A 302 15.80 25.50 -0.07
N PHE A 303 15.57 26.76 0.28
CA PHE A 303 16.52 27.59 1.02
C PHE A 303 15.83 28.18 2.24
N PRO A 304 16.48 28.23 3.42
CA PRO A 304 15.93 28.89 4.57
C PRO A 304 15.80 30.39 4.31
N VAL A 305 14.80 31.03 4.90
CA VAL A 305 14.64 32.49 4.82
C VAL A 305 15.76 33.21 5.56
N ASP A 306 16.14 32.69 6.73
CA ASP A 306 17.34 33.12 7.49
C ASP A 306 18.42 32.03 7.36
N SER A 307 19.61 32.45 6.94
CA SER A 307 20.76 31.53 6.79
C SER A 307 21.16 30.81 8.08
N GLY A 308 20.79 31.36 9.24
CA GLY A 308 20.98 30.70 10.55
C GLY A 308 20.11 29.48 10.78
N GLU A 309 19.02 29.32 10.04
CA GLU A 309 18.05 28.20 10.15
C GLU A 309 18.38 27.01 9.23
N PHE A 310 19.57 27.00 8.61
CA PHE A 310 19.94 25.88 7.69
C PHE A 310 19.95 24.52 8.39
N GLU A 311 20.40 24.44 9.65
CA GLU A 311 20.43 23.19 10.40
C GLU A 311 19.01 22.69 10.71
N ASP A 312 18.08 23.59 11.02
CA ASP A 312 16.67 23.23 11.27
C ASP A 312 16.00 22.73 9.98
N LEU A 313 16.30 23.37 8.84
CA LEU A 313 15.85 22.90 7.52
C LEU A 313 16.43 21.52 7.21
N ARG A 314 17.71 21.28 7.49
CA ARG A 314 18.36 19.97 7.28
C ARG A 314 17.67 18.88 8.08
N GLU A 315 17.46 19.10 9.39
CA GLU A 315 16.77 18.12 10.23
C GLU A 315 15.34 17.84 9.73
N SER A 316 14.64 18.85 9.25
CA SER A 316 13.29 18.72 8.73
C SER A 316 13.25 17.88 7.44
N ILE A 317 14.18 18.13 6.51
CA ILE A 317 14.34 17.38 5.27
C ILE A 317 14.74 15.93 5.55
N GLU A 318 15.66 15.70 6.48
CA GLU A 318 16.04 14.35 6.91
C GLU A 318 14.85 13.59 7.50
N LYS A 319 14.06 14.21 8.39
CA LYS A 319 12.84 13.62 8.94
C LYS A 319 11.80 13.31 7.86
N LEU A 320 11.63 14.19 6.89
CA LEU A 320 10.73 13.97 5.77
C LEU A 320 11.15 12.75 4.95
N SER A 321 12.44 12.65 4.60
CA SER A 321 13.00 11.52 3.85
C SER A 321 12.82 10.16 4.55
N LEU A 322 12.65 10.15 5.88
CA LEU A 322 12.36 8.94 6.63
C LEU A 322 10.95 8.40 6.36
N ASN A 323 10.02 9.27 6.02
CA ASN A 323 8.61 8.94 5.82
C ASN A 323 8.21 8.90 4.35
N ASP A 324 9.03 9.46 3.48
CA ASP A 324 8.85 9.49 2.04
C ASP A 324 10.11 9.02 1.32
N SER A 325 10.16 7.75 1.01
CA SER A 325 11.29 7.10 0.32
C SER A 325 11.42 7.49 -1.16
N SER A 326 10.44 8.18 -1.71
CA SER A 326 10.48 8.70 -3.08
C SER A 326 11.09 10.09 -3.17
N PHE A 327 11.11 10.82 -2.05
CA PHE A 327 11.74 12.13 -1.92
C PHE A 327 13.26 12.01 -1.92
N GLN A 328 13.92 12.77 -2.79
CA GLN A 328 15.37 12.81 -2.90
C GLN A 328 15.87 14.24 -2.63
N HIS A 329 17.00 14.36 -1.94
CA HIS A 329 17.59 15.66 -1.67
C HIS A 329 19.12 15.60 -1.70
N GLU A 330 19.74 16.68 -2.09
CA GLU A 330 21.18 16.89 -2.04
C GLU A 330 21.45 18.33 -1.58
N THR A 331 22.55 18.55 -0.86
CA THR A 331 22.95 19.89 -0.45
C THR A 331 23.29 20.74 -1.66
N GLU A 332 22.78 21.97 -1.71
CA GLU A 332 23.06 22.95 -2.76
C GLU A 332 23.57 24.24 -2.15
N ASN A 333 24.44 24.95 -2.86
CA ASN A 333 24.95 26.25 -2.45
C ASN A 333 24.68 27.26 -3.56
N SER A 334 23.86 28.27 -3.25
CA SER A 334 23.56 29.38 -4.14
C SER A 334 24.36 30.60 -3.75
N ALA A 335 24.99 31.25 -4.71
CA ALA A 335 25.72 32.50 -4.47
C ALA A 335 24.81 33.65 -3.93
N ALA A 336 23.51 33.58 -4.23
CA ALA A 336 22.53 34.60 -3.81
C ALA A 336 21.77 34.20 -2.53
N LEU A 337 21.49 32.92 -2.33
CA LEU A 337 20.60 32.42 -1.27
C LEU A 337 21.35 31.65 -0.16
N GLY A 338 22.67 31.39 -0.33
CA GLY A 338 23.46 30.63 0.62
C GLY A 338 23.26 29.12 0.51
N PHE A 339 23.36 28.42 1.63
CA PHE A 339 23.19 26.97 1.70
C PHE A 339 21.71 26.57 1.72
N GLY A 340 21.37 25.54 0.98
CA GLY A 340 20.04 24.95 0.87
C GLY A 340 20.10 23.53 0.37
N PHE A 341 18.98 23.06 -0.19
CA PHE A 341 18.86 21.71 -0.73
C PHE A 341 18.23 21.76 -2.11
N ARG A 342 18.78 20.99 -3.02
CA ARG A 342 18.11 20.60 -4.25
C ARG A 342 17.28 19.35 -3.97
N CYS A 343 15.97 19.48 -4.14
CA CYS A 343 15.01 18.44 -3.85
C CYS A 343 14.39 17.92 -5.13
N GLY A 344 14.23 16.59 -5.20
CA GLY A 344 13.64 15.90 -6.31
C GLY A 344 12.33 15.22 -5.91
N PHE A 345 11.29 15.38 -6.75
CA PHE A 345 9.92 14.93 -6.55
C PHE A 345 9.43 14.11 -7.74
N LEU A 346 8.50 13.18 -7.52
CA LEU A 346 7.93 12.34 -8.58
C LEU A 346 7.08 13.15 -9.57
N GLY A 347 6.41 14.21 -9.09
CA GLY A 347 5.57 15.07 -9.89
C GLY A 347 5.23 16.38 -9.17
N LEU A 348 4.39 17.21 -9.80
CA LEU A 348 3.99 18.51 -9.24
C LEU A 348 3.11 18.36 -7.99
N LEU A 349 2.19 17.39 -7.98
CA LEU A 349 1.34 17.15 -6.82
C LEU A 349 2.18 16.67 -5.62
N HIS A 350 3.18 15.81 -5.86
CA HIS A 350 4.11 15.38 -4.84
C HIS A 350 4.88 16.59 -4.24
N LEU A 351 5.36 17.50 -5.08
CA LEU A 351 6.03 18.72 -4.65
C LEU A 351 5.12 19.65 -3.82
N GLU A 352 3.83 19.74 -4.18
CA GLU A 352 2.87 20.58 -3.44
C GLU A 352 2.49 20.01 -2.07
N ILE A 353 2.59 18.70 -1.91
CA ILE A 353 2.25 18.01 -0.64
C ILE A 353 3.40 18.09 0.34
N VAL A 354 4.62 17.97 -0.14
CA VAL A 354 5.85 18.10 0.63
C VAL A 354 6.14 19.57 1.00
#